data_65f3533b26cd7a5c8608818388e04f9f
#
_entry.id   65f3533b26cd7a5c8608818388e04f9f
#
_cell.length_a   1.000
_cell.length_b   1.000
_cell.length_c   1.000
_cell.angle_alpha   90.00
_cell.angle_beta   90.00
_cell.angle_gamma   90.00
#
_symmetry.space_group_name_H-M   'P 1'
#
loop_
_entity.id
_entity.type
_entity.pdbx_description
1 polymer ?
#
loop_
_entity_poly.entity_id
_entity_poly.type
_entity_poly.pdbx_seq_one_letter_code
_entity_poly.pdbx_strand_id
1 'polypeptide(L)'
;DEKHAAAGYAEAMEALGAAYMTAGDETKADEIYQTLVEEGFSSTEVYNRWMMAAMKKGDYEEALQHGEAGFALSDDRAKKEIAFNQAVCYEYLGQYEKALELFRSYEEQYGQDEKADHEIAFLVTR
;
A
#
# COMPACT_ATOMS: atom_id res chain seq x y z
N ASP A 1 26.78 -1.63 15.41
CA ASP A 1 27.06 -0.24 15.03
C ASP A 1 25.78 0.56 14.80
N GLU A 2 25.92 1.82 14.49
CA GLU A 2 24.77 2.71 14.30
C GLU A 2 23.85 2.27 13.16
N LYS A 3 24.41 1.75 12.08
CA LYS A 3 23.61 1.26 10.94
C LYS A 3 22.77 0.05 11.33
N HIS A 4 23.36 -0.88 12.05
CA HIS A 4 22.63 -2.05 12.53
C HIS A 4 21.55 -1.66 13.54
N ALA A 5 21.86 -0.72 14.43
CA ALA A 5 20.89 -0.24 15.41
C ALA A 5 19.72 0.47 14.73
N ALA A 6 20.01 1.30 13.72
CA ALA A 6 18.97 2.00 12.98
C ALA A 6 18.08 1.04 12.18
N ALA A 7 18.69 0.03 11.53
CA ALA A 7 17.93 -0.98 10.79
C ALA A 7 17.05 -1.80 11.74
N GLY A 8 17.59 -2.17 12.90
CA GLY A 8 16.84 -2.92 13.91
C GLY A 8 15.65 -2.11 14.45
N TYR A 9 15.85 -0.82 14.66
CA TYR A 9 14.79 0.08 15.09
C TYR A 9 13.66 0.14 14.03
N ALA A 10 14.04 0.35 12.77
CA ALA A 10 13.05 0.43 11.69
C ALA A 10 12.27 -0.88 11.55
N GLU A 11 12.95 -2.01 11.59
CA GLU A 11 12.29 -3.34 11.53
C GLU A 11 11.32 -3.53 12.69
N ALA A 12 11.74 -3.15 13.91
CA ALA A 12 10.88 -3.26 15.09
C ALA A 12 9.66 -2.38 14.98
N MET A 13 9.82 -1.17 14.47
CA MET A 13 8.72 -0.22 14.26
C MET A 13 7.76 -0.75 13.20
N GLU A 14 8.26 -1.31 12.09
CA GLU A 14 7.41 -1.91 11.06
C GLU A 14 6.61 -3.08 11.64
N ALA A 15 7.26 -3.93 12.44
CA ALA A 15 6.58 -5.06 13.08
C ALA A 15 5.50 -4.58 14.04
N LEU A 16 5.77 -3.50 14.78
CA LEU A 16 4.80 -2.92 15.70
C LEU A 16 3.60 -2.37 14.93
N GLY A 17 3.85 -1.66 13.83
CA GLY A 17 2.77 -1.15 12.97
C GLY A 17 1.90 -2.27 12.44
N ALA A 18 2.51 -3.36 11.97
CA ALA A 18 1.78 -4.53 11.48
C ALA A 18 0.95 -5.17 12.60
N ALA A 19 1.49 -5.22 13.83
CA ALA A 19 0.76 -5.75 14.98
C ALA A 19 -0.47 -4.91 15.31
N TYR A 20 -0.35 -3.58 15.24
CA TYR A 20 -1.50 -2.71 15.44
C TYR A 20 -2.55 -2.91 14.35
N MET A 21 -2.13 -3.10 13.09
CA MET A 21 -3.07 -3.40 12.00
C MET A 21 -3.84 -4.69 12.28
N THR A 22 -3.14 -5.73 12.70
CA THR A 22 -3.76 -7.01 13.03
C THR A 22 -4.72 -6.87 14.21
N ALA A 23 -4.39 -6.01 15.16
CA ALA A 23 -5.24 -5.75 16.33
C ALA A 23 -6.43 -4.83 16.01
N GLY A 24 -6.50 -4.28 14.81
CA GLY A 24 -7.58 -3.38 14.41
C GLY A 24 -7.37 -1.94 14.84
N ASP A 25 -6.15 -1.57 15.21
CA ASP A 25 -5.83 -0.20 15.63
C ASP A 25 -5.08 0.52 14.51
N GLU A 26 -5.82 0.89 13.48
CA GLU A 26 -5.28 1.54 12.30
C GLU A 26 -4.70 2.92 12.62
N THR A 27 -5.24 3.59 13.63
CA THR A 27 -4.74 4.92 14.03
C THR A 27 -3.31 4.84 14.56
N LYS A 28 -3.02 3.87 15.42
CA LYS A 28 -1.67 3.67 15.93
C LYS A 28 -0.72 3.19 14.85
N ALA A 29 -1.19 2.33 13.96
CA ALA A 29 -0.39 1.89 12.82
C ALA A 29 -0.01 3.07 11.93
N ASP A 30 -0.97 3.94 11.63
CA ASP A 30 -0.77 5.14 10.84
C ASP A 30 0.33 6.03 11.46
N GLU A 31 0.26 6.26 12.77
CA GLU A 31 1.25 7.07 13.48
C GLU A 31 2.66 6.48 13.35
N ILE A 32 2.77 5.16 13.44
CA ILE A 32 4.05 4.47 13.33
C ILE A 32 4.64 4.63 11.94
N TYR A 33 3.85 4.43 10.88
CA TYR A 33 4.35 4.56 9.52
C TYR A 33 4.71 6.01 9.19
N GLN A 34 3.91 6.96 9.67
CA GLN A 34 4.24 8.37 9.52
C GLN A 34 5.58 8.69 10.19
N THR A 35 5.79 8.21 11.40
CA THR A 35 7.02 8.40 12.15
C THR A 35 8.22 7.84 11.39
N LEU A 36 8.08 6.63 10.84
CA LEU A 36 9.16 6.01 10.06
C LEU A 36 9.55 6.86 8.87
N VAL A 37 8.57 7.38 8.13
CA VAL A 37 8.84 8.23 6.97
C VAL A 37 9.51 9.54 7.41
N GLU A 38 9.01 10.16 8.47
CA GLU A 38 9.57 11.42 8.99
C GLU A 38 11.02 11.25 9.49
N GLU A 39 11.33 10.06 10.00
CA GLU A 39 12.68 9.78 10.51
C GLU A 39 13.65 9.28 9.44
N GLY A 40 13.21 9.25 8.19
CA GLY A 40 14.08 8.88 7.08
C GLY A 40 14.14 7.40 6.75
N PHE A 41 13.21 6.60 7.25
CA PHE A 41 13.14 5.16 6.98
C PHE A 41 12.12 4.81 5.92
N SER A 42 11.94 5.68 4.92
CA SER A 42 11.02 5.44 3.81
C SER A 42 11.44 4.23 2.99
N SER A 43 10.46 3.42 2.59
CA SER A 43 10.66 2.32 1.65
C SER A 43 9.32 2.06 0.97
N THR A 44 9.33 1.30 -0.13
CA THR A 44 8.06 0.92 -0.76
C THR A 44 7.20 0.11 0.19
N GLU A 45 7.82 -0.73 1.02
CA GLU A 45 7.09 -1.51 2.01
C GLU A 45 6.41 -0.63 3.05
N VAL A 46 7.11 0.37 3.58
CA VAL A 46 6.53 1.29 4.56
C VAL A 46 5.37 2.06 3.95
N TYR A 47 5.55 2.59 2.75
CA TYR A 47 4.46 3.31 2.08
C TYR A 47 3.27 2.40 1.77
N ASN A 48 3.53 1.15 1.36
CA ASN A 48 2.42 0.22 1.12
C ASN A 48 1.65 -0.08 2.39
N ARG A 49 2.34 -0.28 3.51
CA ARG A 49 1.68 -0.53 4.79
C ARG A 49 0.89 0.69 5.27
N TRP A 50 1.45 1.87 5.07
CA TRP A 50 0.77 3.13 5.39
C TRP A 50 -0.49 3.29 4.52
N MET A 51 -0.35 2.98 3.23
CA MET A 51 -1.48 2.94 2.30
C MET A 51 -2.56 1.99 2.79
N MET A 52 -2.18 0.79 3.21
CA MET A 52 -3.14 -0.21 3.71
C MET A 52 -3.84 0.26 4.98
N ALA A 53 -3.13 0.96 5.87
CA ALA A 53 -3.74 1.54 7.07
C ALA A 53 -4.81 2.57 6.71
N ALA A 54 -4.53 3.43 5.72
CA ALA A 54 -5.50 4.41 5.23
C ALA A 54 -6.70 3.73 4.58
N MET A 55 -6.46 2.68 3.79
CA MET A 55 -7.54 1.90 3.18
C MET A 55 -8.46 1.30 4.23
N LYS A 56 -7.88 0.78 5.29
CA LYS A 56 -8.63 0.17 6.37
C LYS A 56 -9.54 1.18 7.08
N LYS A 57 -9.09 2.44 7.17
CA LYS A 57 -9.90 3.53 7.72
C LYS A 57 -10.94 4.05 6.73
N GLY A 58 -10.90 3.63 5.49
CA GLY A 58 -11.77 4.14 4.43
C GLY A 58 -11.26 5.42 3.78
N ASP A 59 -10.04 5.84 4.08
CA ASP A 59 -9.42 7.07 3.52
C ASP A 59 -8.69 6.73 2.23
N TYR A 60 -9.44 6.40 1.18
CA TYR A 60 -8.87 5.91 -0.07
C TYR A 60 -8.06 6.97 -0.82
N GLU A 61 -8.43 8.24 -0.70
CA GLU A 61 -7.66 9.32 -1.32
C GLU A 61 -6.29 9.47 -0.66
N GLU A 62 -6.25 9.42 0.67
CA GLU A 62 -4.99 9.44 1.41
C GLU A 62 -4.15 8.20 1.06
N ALA A 63 -4.79 7.04 0.97
CA ALA A 63 -4.12 5.79 0.59
C ALA A 63 -3.43 5.94 -0.77
N LEU A 64 -4.11 6.55 -1.74
CA LEU A 64 -3.51 6.80 -3.05
C LEU A 64 -2.29 7.70 -2.98
N GLN A 65 -2.29 8.70 -2.10
CA GLN A 65 -1.13 9.57 -1.90
C GLN A 65 0.08 8.78 -1.39
N HIS A 66 -0.14 7.88 -0.44
CA HIS A 66 0.92 7.02 0.08
C HIS A 66 1.45 6.07 -0.98
N GLY A 67 0.56 5.49 -1.78
CA GLY A 67 0.94 4.61 -2.88
C GLY A 67 1.78 5.34 -3.92
N GLU A 68 1.39 6.55 -4.28
CA GLU A 68 2.12 7.38 -5.23
C GLU A 68 3.52 7.70 -4.72
N ALA A 69 3.65 8.05 -3.45
CA ALA A 69 4.95 8.31 -2.85
C ALA A 69 5.83 7.06 -2.86
N GLY A 70 5.25 5.90 -2.62
CA GLY A 70 5.98 4.63 -2.69
C GLY A 70 6.48 4.33 -4.10
N PHE A 71 5.66 4.56 -5.12
CA PHE A 71 6.07 4.36 -6.51
C PHE A 71 7.23 5.25 -6.94
N ALA A 72 7.38 6.41 -6.32
CA ALA A 72 8.45 7.33 -6.65
C ALA A 72 9.83 6.86 -6.17
N LEU A 73 9.86 5.86 -5.29
CA LEU A 73 11.13 5.34 -4.77
C LEU A 73 11.78 4.39 -5.77
N SER A 74 13.09 4.22 -5.65
CA SER A 74 13.85 3.35 -6.56
C SER A 74 13.77 1.86 -6.20
N ASP A 75 13.42 1.52 -4.96
CA ASP A 75 13.27 0.11 -4.60
C ASP A 75 11.93 -0.42 -5.12
N ASP A 76 11.92 -1.70 -5.54
CA ASP A 76 10.75 -2.29 -6.20
C ASP A 76 10.03 -3.33 -5.34
N ARG A 77 10.45 -3.51 -4.09
CA ARG A 77 10.00 -4.64 -3.27
C ARG A 77 8.50 -4.72 -3.07
N ALA A 78 7.83 -3.59 -2.90
CA ALA A 78 6.38 -3.57 -2.68
C ALA A 78 5.58 -2.88 -3.79
N LYS A 79 6.21 -2.58 -4.92
CA LYS A 79 5.51 -1.86 -6.00
C LYS A 79 4.36 -2.66 -6.60
N LYS A 80 4.51 -3.98 -6.67
CA LYS A 80 3.44 -4.85 -7.15
C LYS A 80 2.20 -4.71 -6.25
N GLU A 81 2.40 -4.78 -4.94
CA GLU A 81 1.33 -4.66 -3.96
C GLU A 81 0.69 -3.27 -4.00
N ILE A 82 1.51 -2.23 -4.13
CA ILE A 82 1.01 -0.86 -4.26
C ILE A 82 0.13 -0.72 -5.50
N ALA A 83 0.57 -1.29 -6.63
CA ALA A 83 -0.19 -1.24 -7.88
C ALA A 83 -1.57 -1.86 -7.71
N PHE A 84 -1.64 -3.04 -7.08
CA PHE A 84 -2.90 -3.70 -6.81
C PHE A 84 -3.78 -2.82 -5.90
N ASN A 85 -3.20 -2.32 -4.83
CA ASN A 85 -3.94 -1.49 -3.86
C ASN A 85 -4.44 -0.18 -4.47
N GLN A 86 -3.70 0.41 -5.41
CA GLN A 86 -4.17 1.60 -6.12
C GLN A 86 -5.44 1.30 -6.91
N ALA A 87 -5.46 0.19 -7.62
CA ALA A 87 -6.65 -0.22 -8.38
C ALA A 87 -7.84 -0.41 -7.44
N VAL A 88 -7.61 -1.06 -6.28
CA VAL A 88 -8.65 -1.25 -5.27
C VAL A 88 -9.18 0.09 -4.75
N CYS A 89 -8.30 1.05 -4.50
CA CYS A 89 -8.71 2.38 -4.02
C CYS A 89 -9.62 3.07 -5.01
N TYR A 90 -9.30 3.02 -6.31
CA TYR A 90 -10.16 3.63 -7.32
C TYR A 90 -11.52 2.94 -7.38
N GLU A 91 -11.54 1.63 -7.20
CA GLU A 91 -12.80 0.88 -7.15
C GLU A 91 -13.68 1.37 -5.99
N TYR A 92 -13.10 1.50 -4.79
CA TYR A 92 -13.85 1.98 -3.63
C TYR A 92 -14.26 3.45 -3.74
N LEU A 93 -13.54 4.24 -4.54
CA LEU A 93 -13.92 5.62 -4.82
C LEU A 93 -15.00 5.73 -5.90
N GLY A 94 -15.45 4.59 -6.44
CA GLY A 94 -16.47 4.56 -7.47
C GLY A 94 -15.95 4.89 -8.88
N GLN A 95 -14.64 4.98 -9.04
CA GLN A 95 -14.02 5.26 -10.33
C GLN A 95 -13.71 3.93 -11.03
N TYR A 96 -14.76 3.24 -11.45
CA TYR A 96 -14.68 1.87 -11.95
C TYR A 96 -13.87 1.74 -13.24
N GLU A 97 -13.99 2.70 -14.13
CA GLU A 97 -13.24 2.70 -15.39
C GLU A 97 -11.73 2.76 -15.13
N LYS A 98 -11.34 3.66 -14.23
CA LYS A 98 -9.93 3.80 -13.83
C LYS A 98 -9.43 2.54 -13.11
N ALA A 99 -10.24 1.98 -12.23
CA ALA A 99 -9.90 0.75 -11.52
C ALA A 99 -9.67 -0.39 -12.51
N LEU A 100 -10.56 -0.55 -13.49
CA LEU A 100 -10.43 -1.59 -14.51
C LEU A 100 -9.15 -1.44 -15.32
N GLU A 101 -8.86 -0.20 -15.74
CA GLU A 101 -7.61 0.09 -16.46
C GLU A 101 -6.39 -0.32 -15.65
N LEU A 102 -6.38 0.01 -14.35
CA LEU A 102 -5.25 -0.30 -13.48
C LEU A 102 -5.10 -1.79 -13.19
N PHE A 103 -6.20 -2.53 -13.03
CA PHE A 103 -6.11 -3.98 -12.87
C PHE A 103 -5.58 -4.65 -14.13
N ARG A 104 -5.97 -4.18 -15.30
CA ARG A 104 -5.45 -4.71 -16.56
C ARG A 104 -3.97 -4.40 -16.73
N SER A 105 -3.55 -3.17 -16.41
CA SER A 105 -2.13 -2.79 -16.42
C SER A 105 -1.32 -3.62 -15.42
N TYR A 106 -1.89 -3.88 -14.26
CA TYR A 106 -1.28 -4.73 -13.24
C TYR A 106 -0.97 -6.13 -13.81
N GLU A 107 -1.94 -6.74 -14.47
CA GLU A 107 -1.73 -8.07 -15.06
C GLU A 107 -0.76 -8.06 -16.23
N GLU A 108 -0.77 -7.00 -17.02
CA GLU A 108 0.16 -6.83 -18.12
C GLU A 108 1.59 -6.74 -17.61
N GLN A 109 1.81 -6.05 -16.52
CA GLN A 109 3.15 -5.86 -15.96
C GLN A 109 3.62 -7.04 -15.10
N TYR A 110 2.74 -7.61 -14.29
CA TYR A 110 3.13 -8.60 -13.28
C TYR A 110 2.63 -10.02 -13.59
N GLY A 111 1.85 -10.18 -14.64
CA GLY A 111 1.30 -11.47 -15.01
C GLY A 111 -0.10 -11.69 -14.49
N GLN A 112 -0.75 -12.72 -15.02
CA GLN A 112 -2.12 -13.05 -14.66
C GLN A 112 -2.22 -13.38 -13.16
N ASP A 113 -3.28 -12.89 -12.54
CA ASP A 113 -3.48 -12.97 -11.09
C ASP A 113 -4.95 -13.26 -10.83
N GLU A 114 -5.23 -14.28 -10.04
CA GLU A 114 -6.60 -14.72 -9.76
C GLU A 114 -7.44 -13.62 -9.10
N LYS A 115 -6.85 -12.88 -8.16
CA LYS A 115 -7.55 -11.79 -7.49
C LYS A 115 -7.87 -10.65 -8.45
N ALA A 116 -6.90 -10.28 -9.29
CA ALA A 116 -7.11 -9.24 -10.30
C ALA A 116 -8.13 -9.68 -11.34
N ASP A 117 -8.09 -10.94 -11.78
CA ASP A 117 -9.10 -11.48 -12.69
C ASP A 117 -10.51 -11.36 -12.11
N HIS A 118 -10.66 -11.67 -10.83
CA HIS A 118 -11.93 -11.56 -10.14
C HIS A 118 -12.45 -10.12 -10.17
N GLU A 119 -11.59 -9.16 -9.88
CA GLU A 119 -11.97 -7.74 -9.89
C GLU A 119 -12.28 -7.25 -11.29
N ILE A 120 -11.52 -7.68 -12.31
CA ILE A 120 -11.78 -7.34 -13.70
C ILE A 120 -13.16 -7.84 -14.11
N ALA A 121 -13.46 -9.11 -13.81
CA ALA A 121 -14.76 -9.71 -14.14
C ALA A 121 -15.91 -8.91 -13.52
N PHE A 122 -15.75 -8.47 -12.28
CA PHE A 122 -16.74 -7.65 -11.60
C PHE A 122 -16.88 -6.27 -12.27
N LEU A 123 -15.75 -5.62 -12.56
CA LEU A 123 -15.73 -4.25 -13.08
C LEU A 123 -16.25 -4.13 -14.50
N VAL A 124 -16.04 -5.14 -15.35
CA VAL A 124 -16.54 -5.09 -16.74
C VAL A 124 -18.06 -5.10 -16.82
N THR A 125 -18.75 -5.46 -15.74
CA THR A 125 -20.23 -5.43 -15.69
C THR A 125 -20.79 -4.13 -15.13
N ARG A 126 -19.97 -3.17 -14.78
CA ARG A 126 -20.38 -1.89 -14.17
C ARG A 126 -20.76 -0.83 -15.19
#